data_c2d3e171d18f59a1894a43cdbe9be698
#
_entry.id   c2d3e171d18f59a1894a43cdbe9be698
#
_cell.length_a   1.000
_cell.length_b   1.000
_cell.length_c   1.000
_cell.angle_alpha   90.00
_cell.angle_beta   90.00
_cell.angle_gamma   90.00
#
_symmetry.space_group_name_H-M   'P 1'
#
loop_
_entity.id
_entity.type
_entity.pdbx_description
1 polymer ?
#
loop_
_entity_poly.entity_id
_entity_poly.type
_entity_poly.pdbx_seq_one_letter_code
_entity_poly.pdbx_strand_id
1 'polypeptide(L)'
;LSFEKARNIILWFVRPFKPQTEHYWRIVVLCFVAASTFWLLNALNKSYSTQTSYPVRFVYNEQRLVPISPLPEEVAVNVTGRGWKLLRKALRVEVQPAEVYIRSLPRNNYLLGSALRPALVNAMDGLQLNFVVTDTLFFNFNENVTRRIALQLDPAQKVTGERHAMLRPVRIDPDTITFRGPSSMVDSLPSPFILRLPITNLTESAKIVVPIEYDNKSLVKADITEATVSARIKPLQQREHQVVPEMVNVPLNTEVTLRPQVVLIRYLALEDSAAVINSEAFKAIVDFSRYSRLDSTVAPELVQKPAGARSITLWPERIKAVLKK
;
A
#
# COMPACT_ATOMS: atom_id res chain seq x y z
N LEU A 1 -50.95 7.86 68.01
CA LEU A 1 -51.80 8.00 66.83
C LEU A 1 -52.44 6.67 66.61
N SER A 2 -53.78 6.59 66.82
CA SER A 2 -54.54 5.32 66.76
C SER A 2 -54.45 4.73 65.29
N PHE A 3 -54.26 3.47 65.23
CA PHE A 3 -54.18 2.65 64.01
C PHE A 3 -55.33 2.94 63.03
N GLU A 4 -56.49 3.30 63.56
CA GLU A 4 -57.66 3.72 62.80
C GLU A 4 -57.48 5.03 62.01
N LYS A 5 -56.79 6.04 62.57
CA LYS A 5 -56.54 7.31 61.87
C LYS A 5 -55.58 7.10 60.70
N ALA A 6 -54.51 6.28 60.88
CA ALA A 6 -53.59 5.94 59.81
C ALA A 6 -54.28 5.15 58.70
N ARG A 7 -55.13 4.19 59.02
CA ARG A 7 -55.95 3.42 58.05
C ARG A 7 -56.90 4.33 57.26
N ASN A 8 -57.54 5.28 57.92
CA ASN A 8 -58.45 6.21 57.27
C ASN A 8 -57.70 7.20 56.34
N ILE A 9 -56.51 7.62 56.69
CA ILE A 9 -55.67 8.46 55.81
C ILE A 9 -55.19 7.66 54.59
N ILE A 10 -54.80 6.40 54.79
CA ILE A 10 -54.39 5.51 53.69
C ILE A 10 -55.60 5.21 52.78
N LEU A 11 -56.75 4.91 53.35
CA LEU A 11 -57.98 4.69 52.60
C LEU A 11 -58.46 5.91 51.83
N TRP A 12 -58.29 7.14 52.40
CA TRP A 12 -58.58 8.40 51.74
C TRP A 12 -57.65 8.63 50.55
N PHE A 13 -56.35 8.26 50.66
CA PHE A 13 -55.36 8.36 49.58
C PHE A 13 -55.58 7.34 48.48
N VAL A 14 -56.10 6.12 48.81
CA VAL A 14 -56.33 5.04 47.88
C VAL A 14 -57.74 5.12 47.25
N ARG A 15 -58.67 5.86 47.85
CA ARG A 15 -60.06 6.04 47.37
C ARG A 15 -60.16 6.47 45.90
N PRO A 16 -59.36 7.46 45.42
CA PRO A 16 -59.39 7.84 44.01
C PRO A 16 -58.88 6.79 43.03
N PHE A 17 -58.24 5.70 43.51
CA PHE A 17 -57.75 4.60 42.64
C PHE A 17 -58.77 3.44 42.53
N LYS A 18 -59.96 3.51 43.16
CA LYS A 18 -61.01 2.51 42.96
C LYS A 18 -61.85 2.90 41.75
N PRO A 19 -61.92 2.00 40.72
CA PRO A 19 -62.72 2.26 39.53
C PRO A 19 -64.21 2.28 39.88
N GLN A 20 -64.84 3.43 39.76
CA GLN A 20 -66.28 3.58 40.01
C GLN A 20 -67.12 3.56 38.71
N THR A 21 -66.51 3.78 37.54
CA THR A 21 -67.18 3.79 36.23
C THR A 21 -66.24 3.23 35.16
N GLU A 22 -66.82 2.68 34.06
CA GLU A 22 -66.02 2.17 32.92
C GLU A 22 -65.08 3.19 32.28
N HIS A 23 -65.38 4.49 32.41
CA HIS A 23 -64.61 5.58 31.84
C HIS A 23 -63.56 6.14 32.79
N TYR A 24 -63.53 5.68 34.05
CA TYR A 24 -62.66 6.25 35.11
C TYR A 24 -61.16 6.15 34.71
N TRP A 25 -60.73 5.01 34.27
CA TRP A 25 -59.35 4.79 33.84
C TRP A 25 -58.95 5.68 32.66
N ARG A 26 -59.84 5.96 31.72
CA ARG A 26 -59.59 6.87 30.61
C ARG A 26 -59.34 8.30 31.07
N ILE A 27 -60.13 8.76 32.06
CA ILE A 27 -59.99 10.10 32.65
C ILE A 27 -58.68 10.19 33.43
N VAL A 28 -58.33 9.18 34.25
CA VAL A 28 -57.10 9.14 35.03
C VAL A 28 -55.86 9.18 34.11
N VAL A 29 -55.85 8.34 33.07
CA VAL A 29 -54.77 8.31 32.08
C VAL A 29 -54.69 9.66 31.39
N LEU A 30 -55.80 10.26 30.97
CA LEU A 30 -55.79 11.58 30.32
C LEU A 30 -55.21 12.69 31.22
N CYS A 31 -55.63 12.73 32.50
CA CYS A 31 -55.12 13.65 33.48
C CYS A 31 -53.61 13.45 33.74
N PHE A 32 -53.18 12.17 33.81
CA PHE A 32 -51.78 11.83 33.98
C PHE A 32 -50.94 12.29 32.79
N VAL A 33 -51.37 12.01 31.56
CA VAL A 33 -50.73 12.43 30.34
C VAL A 33 -50.66 13.96 30.27
N ALA A 34 -51.76 14.68 30.56
CA ALA A 34 -51.81 16.11 30.56
C ALA A 34 -50.85 16.72 31.61
N ALA A 35 -50.82 16.18 32.81
CA ALA A 35 -49.91 16.63 33.89
C ALA A 35 -48.45 16.37 33.53
N SER A 36 -48.15 15.16 32.97
CA SER A 36 -46.79 14.80 32.53
C SER A 36 -46.31 15.68 31.38
N THR A 37 -47.20 15.95 30.41
CA THR A 37 -46.87 16.87 29.30
C THR A 37 -46.60 18.25 29.78
N PHE A 38 -47.41 18.80 30.70
CA PHE A 38 -47.21 20.15 31.27
C PHE A 38 -45.92 20.22 32.09
N TRP A 39 -45.63 19.18 32.87
CA TRP A 39 -44.38 19.09 33.62
C TRP A 39 -43.17 19.01 32.66
N LEU A 40 -43.24 18.18 31.61
CA LEU A 40 -42.19 18.07 30.61
C LEU A 40 -41.93 19.40 29.89
N LEU A 41 -42.98 20.09 29.44
CA LEU A 41 -42.88 21.40 28.82
C LEU A 41 -42.20 22.43 29.74
N ASN A 42 -42.59 22.45 31.03
CA ASN A 42 -41.95 23.33 32.00
C ASN A 42 -40.48 22.93 32.25
N ALA A 43 -40.19 21.65 32.36
CA ALA A 43 -38.80 21.18 32.51
C ALA A 43 -37.95 21.56 31.28
N LEU A 44 -38.41 21.34 30.05
CA LEU A 44 -37.70 21.67 28.84
C LEU A 44 -37.51 23.19 28.60
N ASN A 45 -38.28 24.01 29.27
CA ASN A 45 -38.15 25.48 29.19
C ASN A 45 -37.04 26.05 30.11
N LYS A 46 -36.53 25.26 31.05
CA LYS A 46 -35.40 25.63 31.88
C LYS A 46 -34.07 25.53 31.17
N SER A 47 -33.08 26.28 31.62
CA SER A 47 -31.69 26.20 31.09
C SER A 47 -30.90 25.15 31.87
N TYR A 48 -30.18 24.32 31.15
CA TYR A 48 -29.31 23.25 31.67
C TYR A 48 -27.90 23.38 31.07
N SER A 49 -26.92 23.04 31.89
CA SER A 49 -25.54 22.87 31.43
C SER A 49 -25.25 21.38 31.34
N THR A 50 -24.75 20.93 30.17
CA THR A 50 -24.45 19.52 29.93
C THR A 50 -23.27 19.36 29.03
N GLN A 51 -22.60 18.21 29.16
CA GLN A 51 -21.61 17.77 28.18
C GLN A 51 -22.30 17.00 27.05
N THR A 52 -21.91 17.30 25.81
CA THR A 52 -22.45 16.65 24.63
C THR A 52 -21.40 16.57 23.53
N SER A 53 -21.50 15.61 22.64
CA SER A 53 -20.72 15.57 21.40
C SER A 53 -21.31 16.52 20.37
N TYR A 54 -20.47 17.32 19.75
CA TYR A 54 -20.85 18.26 18.70
C TYR A 54 -20.17 17.87 17.40
N PRO A 55 -20.92 17.74 16.27
CA PRO A 55 -20.33 17.38 15.00
C PRO A 55 -19.42 18.49 14.47
N VAL A 56 -18.26 18.08 13.95
CA VAL A 56 -17.31 18.96 13.29
C VAL A 56 -17.08 18.48 11.86
N ARG A 57 -16.87 19.41 10.93
CA ARG A 57 -16.54 19.12 9.54
C ARG A 57 -15.28 19.88 9.16
N PHE A 58 -14.27 19.14 8.68
CA PHE A 58 -13.09 19.77 8.12
C PHE A 58 -13.34 20.18 6.67
N VAL A 59 -13.12 21.46 6.39
CA VAL A 59 -13.25 22.04 5.04
C VAL A 59 -11.84 22.35 4.54
N TYR A 60 -11.41 21.67 3.50
CA TYR A 60 -10.08 21.80 2.91
C TYR A 60 -10.13 21.62 1.40
N ASN A 61 -9.07 22.06 0.70
CA ASN A 61 -8.96 21.87 -0.74
C ASN A 61 -8.43 20.46 -1.05
N GLU A 62 -9.33 19.56 -1.49
CA GLU A 62 -9.01 18.16 -1.85
C GLU A 62 -8.03 18.02 -3.01
N GLN A 63 -7.88 19.06 -3.84
CA GLN A 63 -6.88 19.05 -4.90
C GLN A 63 -5.46 19.23 -4.35
N ARG A 64 -5.31 19.88 -3.20
CA ARG A 64 -4.02 20.21 -2.59
C ARG A 64 -3.68 19.39 -1.35
N LEU A 65 -4.70 18.98 -0.61
CA LEU A 65 -4.53 18.29 0.68
C LEU A 65 -5.31 16.98 0.70
N VAL A 66 -4.71 15.95 1.27
CA VAL A 66 -5.33 14.64 1.49
C VAL A 66 -5.14 14.24 2.94
N PRO A 67 -6.21 13.88 3.67
CA PRO A 67 -6.08 13.31 5.00
C PRO A 67 -5.54 11.87 4.90
N ILE A 68 -4.49 11.56 5.66
CA ILE A 68 -3.90 10.20 5.71
C ILE A 68 -4.60 9.33 6.74
N SER A 69 -5.17 9.96 7.77
CA SER A 69 -5.95 9.31 8.82
C SER A 69 -7.39 9.79 8.82
N PRO A 70 -8.34 9.00 9.32
CA PRO A 70 -9.71 9.43 9.51
C PRO A 70 -9.75 10.73 10.32
N LEU A 71 -10.52 11.72 9.83
CA LEU A 71 -10.69 12.98 10.51
C LEU A 71 -11.68 12.81 11.68
N PRO A 72 -11.47 13.50 12.83
CA PRO A 72 -12.43 13.52 13.90
C PRO A 72 -13.77 14.10 13.44
N GLU A 73 -14.85 13.37 13.67
CA GLU A 73 -16.19 13.80 13.27
C GLU A 73 -16.95 14.54 14.38
N GLU A 74 -16.57 14.33 15.62
CA GLU A 74 -17.23 14.90 16.80
C GLU A 74 -16.23 15.44 17.82
N VAL A 75 -16.63 16.45 18.55
CA VAL A 75 -15.86 17.08 19.63
C VAL A 75 -16.72 17.16 20.88
N ALA A 76 -16.17 16.74 22.01
CA ALA A 76 -16.84 16.86 23.30
C ALA A 76 -16.82 18.33 23.77
N VAL A 77 -17.99 18.87 24.04
CA VAL A 77 -18.17 20.26 24.46
C VAL A 77 -19.08 20.34 25.70
N ASN A 78 -18.88 21.35 26.53
CA ASN A 78 -19.81 21.71 27.60
C ASN A 78 -20.62 22.92 27.13
N VAL A 79 -21.93 22.76 27.10
CA VAL A 79 -22.85 23.78 26.59
C VAL A 79 -23.98 24.07 27.61
N THR A 80 -24.43 25.30 27.61
CA THR A 80 -25.63 25.73 28.36
C THR A 80 -26.72 26.15 27.37
N GLY A 81 -27.92 25.65 27.59
CA GLY A 81 -29.06 25.98 26.74
C GLY A 81 -30.39 25.51 27.30
N ARG A 82 -31.48 25.97 26.68
CA ARG A 82 -32.82 25.50 27.05
C ARG A 82 -32.97 24.02 26.72
N GLY A 83 -33.70 23.28 27.60
CA GLY A 83 -33.88 21.83 27.44
C GLY A 83 -34.39 21.41 26.06
N TRP A 84 -35.27 22.21 25.42
CA TRP A 84 -35.70 21.98 24.03
C TRP A 84 -34.56 21.93 23.03
N LYS A 85 -33.62 22.88 23.12
CA LYS A 85 -32.49 22.92 22.21
C LYS A 85 -31.51 21.76 22.44
N LEU A 86 -31.30 21.42 23.72
CA LEU A 86 -30.47 20.27 24.09
C LEU A 86 -31.11 18.95 23.66
N LEU A 87 -32.43 18.80 23.81
CA LEU A 87 -33.15 17.60 23.34
C LEU A 87 -33.07 17.45 21.81
N ARG A 88 -33.28 18.54 21.06
CA ARG A 88 -33.15 18.51 19.57
C ARG A 88 -31.75 18.08 19.17
N LYS A 89 -30.71 18.58 19.86
CA LYS A 89 -29.31 18.18 19.62
C LYS A 89 -29.08 16.71 19.96
N ALA A 90 -29.57 16.23 21.10
CA ALA A 90 -29.44 14.82 21.49
C ALA A 90 -30.09 13.87 20.49
N LEU A 91 -31.20 14.29 19.87
CA LEU A 91 -31.90 13.57 18.82
C LEU A 91 -31.26 13.77 17.43
N ARG A 92 -30.16 14.53 17.31
CA ARG A 92 -29.46 14.86 16.06
C ARG A 92 -30.36 15.50 14.99
N VAL A 93 -31.43 16.20 15.41
CA VAL A 93 -32.34 16.90 14.50
C VAL A 93 -31.79 18.29 14.21
N GLU A 94 -31.55 18.59 12.92
CA GLU A 94 -31.09 19.88 12.43
C GLU A 94 -29.81 20.42 13.10
N VAL A 95 -28.80 19.53 13.28
CA VAL A 95 -27.52 19.95 13.82
C VAL A 95 -26.59 20.32 12.67
N GLN A 96 -26.28 21.60 12.52
CA GLN A 96 -25.26 22.05 11.59
C GLN A 96 -23.86 21.73 12.16
N PRO A 97 -22.98 21.03 11.42
CA PRO A 97 -21.63 20.77 11.89
C PRO A 97 -20.82 22.07 11.96
N ALA A 98 -19.92 22.15 12.95
CA ALA A 98 -18.97 23.25 13.02
C ALA A 98 -17.89 23.08 11.95
N GLU A 99 -17.76 24.06 11.05
CA GLU A 99 -16.81 24.02 9.96
C GLU A 99 -15.43 24.49 10.41
N VAL A 100 -14.43 23.61 10.24
CA VAL A 100 -13.02 23.86 10.54
C VAL A 100 -12.25 23.99 9.23
N TYR A 101 -11.85 25.21 8.90
CA TYR A 101 -11.17 25.49 7.63
C TYR A 101 -9.67 25.22 7.72
N ILE A 102 -9.18 24.27 6.91
CA ILE A 102 -7.75 23.99 6.72
C ILE A 102 -7.32 24.58 5.37
N ARG A 103 -6.69 25.75 5.41
CA ARG A 103 -6.30 26.51 4.19
C ARG A 103 -4.95 26.08 3.62
N SER A 104 -4.05 25.60 4.43
CA SER A 104 -2.70 25.17 4.07
C SER A 104 -2.30 23.95 4.88
N LEU A 105 -1.22 23.27 4.45
CA LEU A 105 -0.69 22.14 5.21
C LEU A 105 -0.35 22.59 6.64
N PRO A 106 -0.99 22.00 7.67
CA PRO A 106 -0.74 22.35 9.04
C PRO A 106 0.70 21.95 9.43
N ARG A 107 1.39 22.83 10.16
CA ARG A 107 2.72 22.50 10.68
C ARG A 107 2.68 21.41 11.76
N ASN A 108 1.58 21.34 12.51
CA ASN A 108 1.35 20.36 13.55
C ASN A 108 0.20 19.46 13.16
N ASN A 109 0.29 18.17 13.50
CA ASN A 109 -0.75 17.18 13.24
C ASN A 109 -1.87 17.20 14.30
N TYR A 110 -2.05 18.33 14.95
CA TYR A 110 -3.08 18.52 15.97
C TYR A 110 -3.61 19.96 15.99
N LEU A 111 -4.83 20.09 16.47
CA LEU A 111 -5.48 21.36 16.77
C LEU A 111 -5.95 21.36 18.21
N LEU A 112 -5.65 22.43 18.93
CA LEU A 112 -6.14 22.59 20.29
C LEU A 112 -7.66 22.81 20.27
N GLY A 113 -8.36 22.21 21.23
CA GLY A 113 -9.81 22.38 21.38
C GLY A 113 -10.24 23.83 21.50
N SER A 114 -9.43 24.67 22.15
CA SER A 114 -9.67 26.11 22.26
C SER A 114 -9.71 26.84 20.91
N ALA A 115 -8.96 26.36 19.92
CA ALA A 115 -8.94 26.92 18.56
C ALA A 115 -10.23 26.64 17.76
N LEU A 116 -11.02 25.64 18.20
CA LEU A 116 -12.32 25.33 17.58
C LEU A 116 -13.44 26.24 18.08
N ARG A 117 -13.22 26.98 19.14
CA ARG A 117 -14.23 27.83 19.79
C ARG A 117 -14.98 28.75 18.80
N PRO A 118 -14.32 29.49 17.91
CA PRO A 118 -15.02 30.34 16.94
C PRO A 118 -15.96 29.55 16.00
N ALA A 119 -15.48 28.42 15.49
CA ALA A 119 -16.27 27.57 14.60
C ALA A 119 -17.48 26.95 15.31
N LEU A 120 -17.28 26.49 16.55
CA LEU A 120 -18.34 25.93 17.38
C LEU A 120 -19.41 26.98 17.75
N VAL A 121 -18.99 28.17 18.18
CA VAL A 121 -19.92 29.27 18.54
C VAL A 121 -20.76 29.69 17.34
N ASN A 122 -20.16 29.78 16.15
CA ASN A 122 -20.88 30.13 14.92
C ASN A 122 -21.90 29.05 14.50
N ALA A 123 -21.61 27.78 14.74
CA ALA A 123 -22.48 26.66 14.40
C ALA A 123 -23.58 26.40 15.43
N MET A 124 -23.37 26.85 16.70
CA MET A 124 -24.29 26.63 17.81
C MET A 124 -25.40 27.65 17.80
N ASP A 125 -26.53 27.34 17.18
CA ASP A 125 -27.71 28.20 17.24
C ASP A 125 -28.38 28.15 18.61
N GLY A 126 -28.21 29.22 19.39
CA GLY A 126 -28.87 29.48 20.70
C GLY A 126 -28.45 28.52 21.82
N LEU A 127 -27.29 27.88 21.70
CA LEU A 127 -26.56 27.25 22.78
C LEU A 127 -25.36 28.11 23.14
N GLN A 128 -25.08 28.23 24.43
CA GLN A 128 -23.90 28.92 24.92
C GLN A 128 -22.78 27.88 25.13
N LEU A 129 -21.65 28.04 24.42
CA LEU A 129 -20.45 27.21 24.62
C LEU A 129 -19.73 27.70 25.89
N ASN A 130 -19.65 26.86 26.90
CA ASN A 130 -18.89 27.13 28.11
C ASN A 130 -17.40 26.87 27.88
N PHE A 131 -17.07 25.61 27.52
CA PHE A 131 -15.71 25.20 27.17
C PHE A 131 -15.72 23.97 26.29
N VAL A 132 -14.63 23.74 25.59
CA VAL A 132 -14.37 22.52 24.82
C VAL A 132 -13.70 21.53 25.75
N VAL A 133 -14.28 20.33 25.89
CA VAL A 133 -13.78 19.26 26.77
C VAL A 133 -12.63 18.54 26.13
N THR A 134 -12.69 18.37 24.80
CA THR A 134 -11.60 17.76 24.02
C THR A 134 -10.43 18.73 23.96
N ASP A 135 -9.33 18.43 24.64
CA ASP A 135 -8.15 19.29 24.68
C ASP A 135 -7.45 19.40 23.33
N THR A 136 -7.32 18.26 22.62
CA THR A 136 -6.55 18.19 21.38
C THR A 136 -7.24 17.27 20.39
N LEU A 137 -7.39 17.73 19.14
CA LEU A 137 -7.80 16.93 18.00
C LEU A 137 -6.59 16.59 17.17
N PHE A 138 -6.37 15.30 16.94
CA PHE A 138 -5.32 14.83 16.07
C PHE A 138 -5.87 14.61 14.66
N PHE A 139 -5.12 15.03 13.67
CA PHE A 139 -5.38 14.81 12.26
C PHE A 139 -4.05 14.75 11.50
N ASN A 140 -4.04 14.10 10.38
CA ASN A 140 -2.84 14.05 9.57
C ASN A 140 -3.20 14.35 8.11
N PHE A 141 -2.72 15.50 7.61
CA PHE A 141 -2.85 15.91 6.23
C PHE A 141 -1.52 15.81 5.52
N ASN A 142 -1.58 15.48 4.26
CA ASN A 142 -0.43 15.54 3.37
C ASN A 142 -0.75 16.32 2.09
N GLU A 143 0.25 16.77 1.39
CA GLU A 143 0.06 17.39 0.08
C GLU A 143 -0.37 16.35 -0.95
N ASN A 144 -1.34 16.70 -1.77
CA ASN A 144 -1.79 15.87 -2.88
C ASN A 144 -0.90 16.14 -4.08
N VAL A 145 0.00 15.22 -4.38
CA VAL A 145 0.96 15.34 -5.48
C VAL A 145 0.64 14.39 -6.61
N THR A 146 1.11 14.76 -7.80
CA THR A 146 1.02 13.92 -8.98
C THR A 146 2.44 13.63 -9.47
N ARG A 147 2.79 12.34 -9.63
CA ARG A 147 4.11 11.91 -10.08
C ARG A 147 3.99 10.92 -11.22
N ARG A 148 4.69 11.22 -12.32
CA ARG A 148 4.80 10.33 -13.47
C ARG A 148 6.05 9.48 -13.33
N ILE A 149 5.91 8.15 -13.46
CA ILE A 149 6.97 7.16 -13.27
C ILE A 149 7.06 6.26 -14.50
N ALA A 150 8.27 6.00 -14.98
CA ALA A 150 8.50 5.09 -16.07
C ALA A 150 8.29 3.63 -15.61
N LEU A 151 7.67 2.83 -16.48
CA LEU A 151 7.49 1.40 -16.27
C LEU A 151 8.70 0.64 -16.82
N GLN A 152 9.19 -0.32 -16.08
CA GLN A 152 10.30 -1.17 -16.47
C GLN A 152 10.02 -2.63 -16.09
N LEU A 153 10.40 -3.55 -16.95
CA LEU A 153 10.33 -4.98 -16.64
C LEU A 153 11.48 -5.35 -15.67
N ASP A 154 11.19 -6.23 -14.71
CA ASP A 154 12.19 -6.75 -13.77
C ASP A 154 13.37 -7.38 -14.54
N PRO A 155 14.58 -6.79 -14.45
CA PRO A 155 15.74 -7.30 -15.18
C PRO A 155 16.21 -8.66 -14.67
N ALA A 156 15.88 -9.02 -13.44
CA ALA A 156 16.29 -10.27 -12.81
C ALA A 156 15.32 -11.43 -13.08
N GLN A 157 14.12 -11.13 -13.59
CA GLN A 157 13.11 -12.15 -13.85
C GLN A 157 13.49 -13.00 -15.06
N LYS A 158 13.64 -14.32 -14.85
CA LYS A 158 13.79 -15.31 -15.93
C LYS A 158 12.41 -15.63 -16.49
N VAL A 159 12.11 -15.11 -17.66
CA VAL A 159 10.81 -15.24 -18.33
C VAL A 159 10.82 -16.32 -19.40
N THR A 160 11.99 -16.66 -19.94
CA THR A 160 12.16 -17.64 -21.02
C THR A 160 12.84 -18.90 -20.52
N GLY A 161 12.52 -20.04 -21.16
CA GLY A 161 13.23 -21.28 -20.95
C GLY A 161 14.70 -21.19 -21.43
N GLU A 162 15.51 -22.18 -21.09
CA GLU A 162 16.96 -22.20 -21.36
C GLU A 162 17.31 -22.04 -22.83
N ARG A 163 16.47 -22.57 -23.75
CA ARG A 163 16.68 -22.55 -25.20
C ARG A 163 16.05 -21.37 -25.92
N HIS A 164 15.55 -20.38 -25.17
CA HIS A 164 14.91 -19.18 -25.73
C HIS A 164 15.49 -17.94 -25.13
N ALA A 165 15.48 -16.85 -25.90
CA ALA A 165 15.91 -15.55 -25.43
C ALA A 165 14.87 -14.48 -25.73
N MET A 166 14.58 -13.65 -24.76
CA MET A 166 13.80 -12.44 -24.97
C MET A 166 14.70 -11.34 -25.52
N LEU A 167 14.27 -10.76 -26.65
CA LEU A 167 14.98 -9.65 -27.29
C LEU A 167 14.74 -8.35 -26.51
N ARG A 168 15.80 -7.56 -26.36
CA ARG A 168 15.72 -6.21 -25.77
C ARG A 168 15.89 -5.17 -26.89
N PRO A 169 15.31 -3.97 -26.76
CA PRO A 169 14.44 -3.51 -25.67
C PRO A 169 13.05 -4.16 -25.73
N VAL A 170 12.46 -4.41 -24.56
CA VAL A 170 11.07 -4.84 -24.41
C VAL A 170 10.17 -3.62 -24.52
N ARG A 171 9.10 -3.71 -25.32
CA ARG A 171 8.13 -2.62 -25.45
C ARG A 171 7.02 -2.79 -24.43
N ILE A 172 6.81 -1.72 -23.64
CA ILE A 172 5.74 -1.62 -22.66
C ILE A 172 4.80 -0.50 -23.12
N ASP A 173 3.50 -0.73 -23.08
CA ASP A 173 2.48 0.22 -23.52
C ASP A 173 1.34 0.28 -22.50
N PRO A 174 1.10 1.43 -21.87
CA PRO A 174 1.94 2.63 -21.88
C PRO A 174 3.29 2.42 -21.17
N ASP A 175 4.28 3.22 -21.51
CA ASP A 175 5.65 3.15 -20.95
C ASP A 175 5.81 3.90 -19.62
N THR A 176 4.80 4.67 -19.23
CA THR A 176 4.75 5.47 -18.00
C THR A 176 3.40 5.35 -17.34
N ILE A 177 3.39 5.54 -16.02
CA ILE A 177 2.20 5.59 -15.17
C ILE A 177 2.21 6.87 -14.35
N THR A 178 1.04 7.43 -14.10
CA THR A 178 0.88 8.63 -13.27
C THR A 178 0.17 8.26 -11.98
N PHE A 179 0.86 8.45 -10.86
CA PHE A 179 0.28 8.30 -9.52
C PHE A 179 -0.13 9.64 -8.95
N ARG A 180 -1.28 9.67 -8.29
CA ARG A 180 -1.78 10.83 -7.56
C ARG A 180 -2.20 10.43 -6.16
N GLY A 181 -1.77 11.20 -5.15
CA GLY A 181 -2.09 10.93 -3.75
C GLY A 181 -1.21 11.69 -2.78
N PRO A 182 -1.20 11.29 -1.50
CA PRO A 182 -0.37 11.90 -0.46
C PRO A 182 1.12 11.85 -0.84
N SER A 183 1.82 12.99 -0.71
CA SER A 183 3.25 13.10 -1.08
C SER A 183 4.11 12.03 -0.41
N SER A 184 3.89 11.75 0.89
CA SER A 184 4.65 10.72 1.61
C SER A 184 4.54 9.32 1.00
N MET A 185 3.41 9.00 0.36
CA MET A 185 3.18 7.70 -0.27
C MET A 185 3.64 7.68 -1.73
N VAL A 186 3.33 8.76 -2.47
CA VAL A 186 3.69 8.86 -3.90
C VAL A 186 5.20 9.00 -4.07
N ASP A 187 5.89 9.74 -3.18
CA ASP A 187 7.34 9.92 -3.26
C ASP A 187 8.11 8.66 -2.86
N SER A 188 7.52 7.79 -2.05
CA SER A 188 8.10 6.50 -1.69
C SER A 188 8.01 5.43 -2.78
N LEU A 189 7.21 5.67 -3.84
CA LEU A 189 7.10 4.71 -4.94
C LEU A 189 8.43 4.60 -5.70
N PRO A 190 8.81 3.36 -6.07
CA PRO A 190 10.06 3.13 -6.81
C PRO A 190 10.03 3.80 -8.18
N SER A 191 11.17 4.33 -8.58
CA SER A 191 11.36 4.91 -9.92
C SER A 191 12.65 4.37 -10.53
N PRO A 192 12.57 3.57 -11.59
CA PRO A 192 11.37 3.13 -12.33
C PRO A 192 10.47 2.18 -11.54
N PHE A 193 9.18 2.10 -11.94
CA PHE A 193 8.25 1.14 -11.40
C PHE A 193 8.43 -0.22 -12.07
N ILE A 194 8.73 -1.24 -11.26
CA ILE A 194 9.12 -2.56 -11.77
C ILE A 194 7.89 -3.44 -11.99
N LEU A 195 7.69 -3.86 -13.22
CA LEU A 195 6.67 -4.82 -13.61
C LEU A 195 7.24 -6.26 -13.59
N ARG A 196 6.44 -7.19 -13.12
CA ARG A 196 6.73 -8.63 -13.18
C ARG A 196 5.73 -9.33 -14.07
N LEU A 197 6.23 -10.11 -15.02
CA LEU A 197 5.36 -10.91 -15.88
C LEU A 197 4.78 -12.08 -15.08
N PRO A 198 3.47 -12.34 -15.17
CA PRO A 198 2.82 -13.45 -14.46
C PRO A 198 3.15 -14.81 -15.07
N ILE A 199 3.89 -14.84 -16.17
CA ILE A 199 4.18 -16.02 -16.98
C ILE A 199 5.68 -16.31 -16.93
N THR A 200 6.03 -17.58 -16.77
CA THR A 200 7.38 -18.13 -16.89
C THR A 200 7.43 -19.11 -18.06
N ASN A 201 8.63 -19.33 -18.62
CA ASN A 201 8.86 -20.26 -19.74
C ASN A 201 8.18 -19.87 -21.07
N LEU A 202 8.23 -18.60 -21.43
CA LEU A 202 7.81 -18.15 -22.75
C LEU A 202 8.70 -18.76 -23.84
N THR A 203 8.07 -19.39 -24.84
CA THR A 203 8.70 -19.99 -26.01
C THR A 203 8.43 -19.20 -27.28
N GLU A 204 7.37 -18.41 -27.29
CA GLU A 204 6.93 -17.62 -28.44
C GLU A 204 6.74 -16.15 -28.05
N SER A 205 6.79 -15.29 -29.08
CA SER A 205 6.53 -13.87 -28.91
C SER A 205 5.07 -13.62 -28.51
N ALA A 206 4.84 -12.86 -27.44
CA ALA A 206 3.52 -12.63 -26.91
C ALA A 206 3.32 -11.17 -26.45
N LYS A 207 2.07 -10.75 -26.48
CA LYS A 207 1.60 -9.54 -25.79
C LYS A 207 0.93 -9.96 -24.48
N ILE A 208 1.44 -9.50 -23.38
CA ILE A 208 1.03 -9.92 -22.05
C ILE A 208 0.53 -8.69 -21.30
N VAL A 209 -0.72 -8.75 -20.83
CA VAL A 209 -1.29 -7.72 -19.95
C VAL A 209 -0.82 -7.98 -18.53
N VAL A 210 -0.19 -6.99 -17.93
CA VAL A 210 0.39 -7.07 -16.60
C VAL A 210 -0.37 -6.12 -15.70
N PRO A 211 -1.04 -6.59 -14.63
CA PRO A 211 -1.69 -5.73 -13.67
C PRO A 211 -0.64 -4.95 -12.87
N ILE A 212 -0.97 -3.69 -12.57
CA ILE A 212 -0.12 -2.82 -11.77
C ILE A 212 -0.56 -2.92 -10.31
N GLU A 213 0.30 -3.52 -9.50
CA GLU A 213 0.05 -3.69 -8.07
C GLU A 213 0.92 -2.75 -7.26
N TYR A 214 0.29 -2.00 -6.38
CA TYR A 214 0.93 -1.06 -5.46
C TYR A 214 0.14 -0.98 -4.17
N ASP A 215 0.78 -0.54 -3.11
CA ASP A 215 0.16 -0.39 -1.80
C ASP A 215 -0.71 0.86 -1.68
N ASN A 216 -1.61 0.87 -0.69
CA ASN A 216 -2.44 2.03 -0.36
C ASN A 216 -3.36 2.53 -1.50
N LYS A 217 -3.96 1.61 -2.27
CA LYS A 217 -4.90 1.93 -3.38
C LYS A 217 -6.09 2.80 -2.97
N SER A 218 -6.40 2.89 -1.68
CA SER A 218 -7.43 3.78 -1.14
C SER A 218 -7.05 5.26 -1.21
N LEU A 219 -5.77 5.57 -1.01
CA LEU A 219 -5.24 6.93 -0.93
C LEU A 219 -4.43 7.33 -2.17
N VAL A 220 -3.72 6.37 -2.78
CA VAL A 220 -2.95 6.57 -4.01
C VAL A 220 -3.76 6.06 -5.19
N LYS A 221 -3.97 6.91 -6.20
CA LYS A 221 -4.68 6.57 -7.43
C LYS A 221 -3.71 6.58 -8.60
N ALA A 222 -3.77 5.55 -9.42
CA ALA A 222 -3.06 5.47 -10.69
C ALA A 222 -4.01 5.80 -11.85
N ASP A 223 -3.49 6.39 -12.91
CA ASP A 223 -4.23 6.68 -14.14
C ASP A 223 -4.54 5.42 -14.97
N ILE A 224 -3.74 4.37 -14.79
CA ILE A 224 -3.92 3.06 -15.42
C ILE A 224 -3.82 1.94 -14.39
N THR A 225 -4.50 0.83 -14.64
CA THR A 225 -4.52 -0.35 -13.75
C THR A 225 -3.69 -1.51 -14.30
N GLU A 226 -3.33 -1.45 -15.57
CA GLU A 226 -2.60 -2.49 -16.28
C GLU A 226 -1.72 -1.91 -17.39
N ALA A 227 -0.70 -2.62 -17.79
CA ALA A 227 0.16 -2.26 -18.91
C ALA A 227 0.40 -3.50 -19.81
N THR A 228 0.49 -3.28 -21.11
CA THR A 228 0.75 -4.35 -22.08
C THR A 228 2.25 -4.45 -22.37
N VAL A 229 2.84 -5.60 -22.05
CA VAL A 229 4.24 -5.92 -22.35
C VAL A 229 4.31 -6.74 -23.62
N SER A 230 4.98 -6.21 -24.63
CA SER A 230 5.24 -6.94 -25.89
C SER A 230 6.61 -7.60 -25.82
N ALA A 231 6.62 -8.90 -25.53
CA ALA A 231 7.82 -9.72 -25.46
C ALA A 231 8.09 -10.38 -26.81
N ARG A 232 9.26 -10.10 -27.40
CA ARG A 232 9.73 -10.80 -28.60
C ARG A 232 10.70 -11.89 -28.18
N ILE A 233 10.36 -13.14 -28.50
CA ILE A 233 11.13 -14.33 -28.14
C ILE A 233 11.73 -14.92 -29.42
N LYS A 234 13.01 -15.27 -29.36
CA LYS A 234 13.68 -16.04 -30.39
C LYS A 234 14.32 -17.31 -29.82
N PRO A 235 14.32 -18.43 -30.54
CA PRO A 235 15.03 -19.63 -30.12
C PRO A 235 16.54 -19.41 -30.14
N LEU A 236 17.24 -20.05 -29.22
CA LEU A 236 18.69 -20.11 -29.18
C LEU A 236 19.15 -21.36 -29.89
N GLN A 237 20.17 -21.25 -30.76
CA GLN A 237 20.81 -22.35 -31.42
C GLN A 237 22.05 -22.78 -30.62
N GLN A 238 22.25 -24.08 -30.53
CA GLN A 238 23.47 -24.65 -29.98
C GLN A 238 24.58 -24.52 -31.00
N ARG A 239 25.71 -24.00 -30.57
CA ARG A 239 26.94 -23.87 -31.39
C ARG A 239 28.12 -24.43 -30.62
N GLU A 240 29.13 -24.80 -31.36
CA GLU A 240 30.36 -25.38 -30.82
C GLU A 240 31.57 -24.72 -31.49
N HIS A 241 32.57 -24.40 -30.70
CA HIS A 241 33.88 -23.93 -31.18
C HIS A 241 34.99 -24.70 -30.48
N GLN A 242 36.05 -24.98 -31.24
CA GLN A 242 37.28 -25.52 -30.73
C GLN A 242 38.26 -24.39 -30.40
N VAL A 243 38.77 -24.39 -29.19
CA VAL A 243 39.74 -23.39 -28.73
C VAL A 243 40.94 -24.11 -28.12
N VAL A 244 42.14 -23.64 -28.47
CA VAL A 244 43.37 -24.09 -27.83
C VAL A 244 43.53 -23.31 -26.52
N PRO A 245 43.55 -23.99 -25.36
CA PRO A 245 43.67 -23.28 -24.08
C PRO A 245 45.10 -22.77 -23.87
N GLU A 246 45.24 -21.56 -23.35
CA GLU A 246 46.52 -21.03 -22.91
C GLU A 246 46.94 -21.72 -21.58
N MET A 247 48.21 -22.12 -21.50
CA MET A 247 48.78 -22.71 -20.29
C MET A 247 49.29 -21.62 -19.34
N VAL A 248 48.86 -21.63 -18.09
CA VAL A 248 49.26 -20.68 -17.07
C VAL A 248 49.89 -21.39 -15.88
N ASN A 249 50.83 -20.78 -15.20
CA ASN A 249 51.53 -21.34 -14.02
C ASN A 249 52.20 -22.70 -14.30
N VAL A 250 52.79 -22.86 -15.51
CA VAL A 250 53.54 -24.05 -15.89
C VAL A 250 54.80 -24.17 -15.04
N PRO A 251 55.14 -25.35 -14.47
CA PRO A 251 56.34 -25.51 -13.68
C PRO A 251 57.61 -25.28 -14.53
N LEU A 252 58.61 -24.65 -13.94
CA LEU A 252 59.89 -24.32 -14.60
C LEU A 252 60.59 -25.61 -15.05
N ASN A 253 61.16 -25.58 -16.24
CA ASN A 253 61.91 -26.70 -16.86
C ASN A 253 61.09 -27.97 -17.11
N THR A 254 59.79 -27.83 -17.41
CA THR A 254 58.89 -28.94 -17.72
C THR A 254 58.21 -28.68 -19.08
N GLU A 255 58.39 -29.58 -20.03
CA GLU A 255 57.62 -29.57 -21.26
C GLU A 255 56.24 -30.24 -21.01
N VAL A 256 55.18 -29.49 -21.27
CA VAL A 256 53.82 -29.89 -21.00
C VAL A 256 53.05 -30.16 -22.30
N THR A 257 52.48 -31.33 -22.43
CA THR A 257 51.61 -31.66 -23.57
C THR A 257 50.20 -31.96 -23.05
N LEU A 258 49.19 -31.22 -23.53
CA LEU A 258 47.80 -31.43 -23.23
C LEU A 258 47.18 -32.49 -24.15
N ARG A 259 46.36 -33.40 -23.62
CA ARG A 259 45.58 -34.40 -24.39
C ARG A 259 44.12 -34.41 -23.93
N PRO A 260 43.16 -33.92 -24.73
CA PRO A 260 43.32 -33.33 -26.07
C PRO A 260 43.97 -31.92 -25.99
N GLN A 261 44.51 -31.46 -27.12
CA GLN A 261 45.13 -30.13 -27.27
C GLN A 261 44.10 -29.00 -27.41
N VAL A 262 42.85 -29.38 -27.71
CA VAL A 262 41.76 -28.44 -27.93
C VAL A 262 40.62 -28.67 -26.91
N VAL A 263 39.97 -27.64 -26.54
CA VAL A 263 38.73 -27.65 -25.72
C VAL A 263 37.55 -27.29 -26.62
N LEU A 264 36.54 -28.12 -26.57
CA LEU A 264 35.28 -27.86 -27.25
C LEU A 264 34.38 -26.99 -26.32
N ILE A 265 34.02 -25.81 -26.79
CA ILE A 265 33.14 -24.88 -26.10
C ILE A 265 31.76 -25.00 -26.73
N ARG A 266 30.80 -25.50 -25.99
CA ARG A 266 29.38 -25.56 -26.38
C ARG A 266 28.66 -24.39 -25.73
N TYR A 267 27.85 -23.70 -26.52
CA TYR A 267 27.08 -22.56 -26.01
C TYR A 267 25.80 -22.39 -26.83
N LEU A 268 24.85 -21.61 -26.21
CA LEU A 268 23.61 -21.19 -26.85
C LEU A 268 23.75 -19.75 -27.31
N ALA A 269 23.37 -19.44 -28.53
CA ALA A 269 23.35 -18.07 -29.03
C ALA A 269 22.16 -17.85 -29.97
N LEU A 270 21.74 -16.59 -30.15
CA LEU A 270 20.81 -16.20 -31.20
C LEU A 270 21.47 -16.43 -32.56
N GLU A 271 20.70 -16.83 -33.55
CA GLU A 271 21.19 -17.09 -34.90
C GLU A 271 22.00 -15.93 -35.47
N ASP A 272 21.46 -14.71 -35.36
CA ASP A 272 22.11 -13.47 -35.84
C ASP A 272 23.44 -13.21 -35.10
N SER A 273 23.50 -13.49 -33.81
CA SER A 273 24.70 -13.32 -32.99
C SER A 273 25.71 -14.45 -33.19
N ALA A 274 25.22 -15.67 -33.45
CA ALA A 274 26.05 -16.85 -33.67
C ALA A 274 26.92 -16.74 -34.95
N ALA A 275 26.45 -16.01 -35.95
CA ALA A 275 27.20 -15.75 -37.18
C ALA A 275 28.41 -14.84 -36.97
N VAL A 276 28.43 -14.04 -35.92
CA VAL A 276 29.49 -13.07 -35.61
C VAL A 276 30.47 -13.59 -34.54
N ILE A 277 30.07 -14.62 -33.77
CA ILE A 277 30.90 -15.17 -32.69
C ILE A 277 31.95 -16.10 -33.30
N ASN A 278 33.22 -15.65 -33.30
CA ASN A 278 34.37 -16.45 -33.75
C ASN A 278 35.05 -17.15 -32.55
N SER A 279 35.88 -18.16 -32.86
CA SER A 279 36.70 -18.86 -31.85
C SER A 279 37.59 -17.93 -31.03
N GLU A 280 38.07 -16.86 -31.63
CA GLU A 280 38.92 -15.83 -30.98
C GLU A 280 38.18 -15.02 -29.89
N ALA A 281 36.85 -15.01 -29.90
CA ALA A 281 36.04 -14.34 -28.87
C ALA A 281 36.02 -15.11 -27.55
N PHE A 282 36.50 -16.37 -27.57
CA PHE A 282 36.61 -17.20 -26.36
C PHE A 282 38.09 -17.35 -25.99
N LYS A 283 38.41 -17.13 -24.72
CA LYS A 283 39.73 -17.40 -24.17
C LYS A 283 39.61 -18.42 -23.05
N ALA A 284 40.13 -19.60 -23.28
CA ALA A 284 40.24 -20.67 -22.28
C ALA A 284 41.66 -20.75 -21.74
N ILE A 285 41.79 -20.99 -20.46
CA ILE A 285 43.08 -21.20 -19.81
C ILE A 285 43.10 -22.54 -19.09
N VAL A 286 44.30 -23.08 -18.91
CA VAL A 286 44.59 -24.27 -18.10
C VAL A 286 45.62 -23.87 -17.07
N ASP A 287 45.20 -23.80 -15.79
CA ASP A 287 46.03 -23.36 -14.68
C ASP A 287 46.70 -24.56 -13.99
N PHE A 288 48.02 -24.69 -14.13
CA PHE A 288 48.79 -25.77 -13.54
C PHE A 288 48.95 -25.65 -12.00
N SER A 289 48.58 -24.55 -11.38
CA SER A 289 48.50 -24.48 -9.91
C SER A 289 47.43 -25.41 -9.36
N ARG A 290 46.42 -25.75 -10.18
CA ARG A 290 45.33 -26.70 -9.86
C ARG A 290 45.50 -28.08 -10.49
N TYR A 291 46.71 -28.43 -10.90
CA TYR A 291 47.01 -29.73 -11.47
C TYR A 291 46.87 -30.84 -10.45
N SER A 292 46.04 -31.83 -10.75
CA SER A 292 45.85 -33.02 -9.92
C SER A 292 46.91 -34.07 -10.29
N ARG A 293 47.78 -34.40 -9.32
CA ARG A 293 48.83 -35.41 -9.46
C ARG A 293 48.28 -36.85 -9.44
N LEU A 294 47.07 -37.02 -8.88
CA LEU A 294 46.44 -38.35 -8.74
C LEU A 294 46.00 -38.93 -10.09
N ASP A 295 45.41 -38.11 -10.91
CA ASP A 295 44.84 -38.48 -12.22
C ASP A 295 45.54 -37.80 -13.39
N SER A 296 46.58 -37.03 -13.14
CA SER A 296 47.34 -36.27 -14.14
C SER A 296 46.45 -35.36 -15.01
N THR A 297 45.43 -34.73 -14.39
CA THR A 297 44.48 -33.89 -15.09
C THR A 297 44.43 -32.48 -14.54
N VAL A 298 43.96 -31.55 -15.37
CA VAL A 298 43.69 -30.17 -15.01
C VAL A 298 42.37 -29.74 -15.68
N ALA A 299 41.58 -28.91 -14.97
CA ALA A 299 40.33 -28.40 -15.51
C ALA A 299 40.57 -27.15 -16.34
N PRO A 300 40.02 -27.07 -17.58
CA PRO A 300 40.04 -25.82 -18.34
C PRO A 300 39.05 -24.82 -17.76
N GLU A 301 39.45 -23.56 -17.72
CA GLU A 301 38.60 -22.44 -17.27
C GLU A 301 38.42 -21.43 -18.40
N LEU A 302 37.23 -20.86 -18.50
CA LEU A 302 36.93 -19.83 -19.49
C LEU A 302 37.15 -18.45 -18.87
N VAL A 303 38.11 -17.69 -19.35
CA VAL A 303 38.45 -16.35 -18.87
C VAL A 303 37.67 -15.28 -19.65
N GLN A 304 37.47 -15.49 -20.94
CA GLN A 304 36.78 -14.53 -21.78
C GLN A 304 35.68 -15.23 -22.56
N LYS A 305 34.50 -14.60 -22.59
CA LYS A 305 33.32 -15.07 -23.34
C LYS A 305 32.63 -13.88 -24.02
N PRO A 306 32.09 -14.06 -25.23
CA PRO A 306 31.30 -13.07 -25.92
C PRO A 306 29.94 -12.84 -25.21
N ALA A 307 29.45 -11.61 -25.22
CA ALA A 307 28.20 -11.21 -24.54
C ALA A 307 26.95 -11.96 -25.07
N GLY A 308 26.99 -12.46 -26.31
CA GLY A 308 25.90 -13.20 -26.92
C GLY A 308 25.84 -14.71 -26.59
N ALA A 309 26.88 -15.25 -25.96
CA ALA A 309 26.95 -16.67 -25.61
C ALA A 309 26.33 -16.93 -24.22
N ARG A 310 25.42 -17.92 -24.17
CA ARG A 310 24.72 -18.33 -22.94
C ARG A 310 24.92 -19.82 -22.69
N SER A 311 24.71 -20.28 -21.47
CA SER A 311 24.80 -21.72 -21.10
C SER A 311 26.03 -22.38 -21.62
N ILE A 312 27.22 -21.81 -21.33
CA ILE A 312 28.51 -22.25 -21.86
C ILE A 312 28.97 -23.48 -21.08
N THR A 313 29.34 -24.54 -21.81
CA THR A 313 29.95 -25.75 -21.24
C THR A 313 31.25 -26.04 -21.97
N LEU A 314 32.25 -26.49 -21.22
CA LEU A 314 33.56 -26.91 -21.71
C LEU A 314 33.64 -28.43 -21.73
N TRP A 315 34.13 -28.97 -22.82
CA TRP A 315 34.38 -30.42 -22.93
C TRP A 315 35.78 -30.68 -23.52
N PRO A 316 36.59 -31.58 -22.89
CA PRO A 316 36.30 -32.32 -21.68
C PRO A 316 36.36 -31.44 -20.42
N GLU A 317 35.67 -31.82 -19.36
CA GLU A 317 35.71 -31.13 -18.05
C GLU A 317 37.10 -31.13 -17.44
N ARG A 318 37.92 -32.14 -17.76
CA ARG A 318 39.31 -32.26 -17.35
C ARG A 318 40.20 -32.74 -18.49
N ILE A 319 41.36 -32.15 -18.64
CA ILE A 319 42.33 -32.44 -19.66
C ILE A 319 43.52 -33.17 -19.04
N LYS A 320 43.95 -34.27 -19.65
CA LYS A 320 45.20 -34.93 -19.24
C LYS A 320 46.39 -34.09 -19.64
N ALA A 321 47.27 -33.85 -18.69
CA ALA A 321 48.54 -33.17 -18.92
C ALA A 321 49.71 -34.15 -18.73
N VAL A 322 50.48 -34.33 -19.78
CA VAL A 322 51.70 -35.14 -19.78
C VAL A 322 52.88 -34.21 -19.53
N LEU A 323 53.52 -34.38 -18.39
CA LEU A 323 54.71 -33.62 -18.00
C LEU A 323 55.95 -34.41 -18.41
N LYS A 324 56.77 -33.85 -19.29
CA LYS A 324 58.06 -34.40 -19.69
C LYS A 324 59.17 -33.57 -19.04
N LYS A 325 59.98 -34.20 -18.23
CA LYS A 325 61.16 -33.56 -17.67
C LYS A 325 62.30 -33.45 -18.63
#